data_6060e163906f87d8dcf543609d6815d4
#
_entry.id   6060e163906f87d8dcf543609d6815d4
#
_cell.length_a   1.000
_cell.length_b   1.000
_cell.length_c   1.000
_cell.angle_alpha   90.00
_cell.angle_beta   90.00
_cell.angle_gamma   90.00
#
_symmetry.space_group_name_H-M   'P 1'
#
loop_
_entity.id
_entity.type
_entity.pdbx_description
1 polymer ?
#
loop_
_entity_poly.entity_id
_entity_poly.type
_entity_poly.pdbx_seq_one_letter_code
_entity_poly.pdbx_strand_id
1 'polypeptide(L)'
;MLQANKIIAALEKQEITHVVGVPDNGSRTLYEQLWAHDKIEVVLTSREGEAYGLASGLYLGGANPLVLIQNTGFFEAGDAFRGTAYNMGIPLVSLIGYRGYKTMEPGAPRVDTAATFFEPTLKAWNIPYTAMHGDDDIGQIDQAFKKAAEISLPTAVLIVPETT
;
A
#
# COMPACT_ATOMS: atom_id res chain seq x y z
N MET A 1 3.64 0.53 17.85
CA MET A 1 2.23 0.78 17.54
C MET A 1 2.20 1.66 16.31
N LEU A 2 1.25 1.50 15.41
CA LEU A 2 1.09 2.34 14.22
C LEU A 2 -0.33 2.90 14.21
N GLN A 3 -0.47 4.17 14.50
CA GLN A 3 -1.76 4.83 14.67
C GLN A 3 -2.35 5.21 13.29
N ALA A 4 -3.58 4.78 13.02
CA ALA A 4 -4.29 5.06 11.77
C ALA A 4 -4.45 6.56 11.49
N ASN A 5 -4.77 7.36 12.50
CA ASN A 5 -4.90 8.81 12.35
C ASN A 5 -3.60 9.50 11.89
N LYS A 6 -2.43 8.98 12.26
CA LYS A 6 -1.15 9.51 11.78
C LYS A 6 -0.89 9.17 10.32
N ILE A 7 -1.28 7.96 9.88
CA ILE A 7 -1.25 7.60 8.47
C ILE A 7 -2.16 8.55 7.69
N ILE A 8 -3.42 8.74 8.15
CA ILE A 8 -4.38 9.63 7.48
C ILE A 8 -3.84 11.06 7.38
N ALA A 9 -3.25 11.60 8.45
CA ALA A 9 -2.62 12.92 8.41
C ALA A 9 -1.48 13.02 7.37
N ALA A 10 -0.69 11.93 7.19
CA ALA A 10 0.31 11.87 6.14
C ALA A 10 -0.31 11.80 4.74
N LEU A 11 -1.44 11.09 4.57
CA LEU A 11 -2.17 11.05 3.31
C LEU A 11 -2.80 12.41 2.95
N GLU A 12 -3.38 13.12 3.94
CA GLU A 12 -3.89 14.49 3.75
C GLU A 12 -2.78 15.45 3.29
N LYS A 13 -1.60 15.36 3.91
CA LYS A 13 -0.42 16.16 3.52
C LYS A 13 0.01 15.90 2.07
N GLN A 14 -0.18 14.69 1.58
CA GLN A 14 0.06 14.31 0.19
C GLN A 14 -1.12 14.64 -0.74
N GLU A 15 -2.17 15.28 -0.23
CA GLU A 15 -3.38 15.65 -0.98
C GLU A 15 -4.06 14.45 -1.65
N ILE A 16 -4.04 13.28 -0.96
CA ILE A 16 -4.70 12.07 -1.46
C ILE A 16 -6.20 12.30 -1.56
N THR A 17 -6.74 12.01 -2.73
CA THR A 17 -8.18 12.16 -3.01
C THR A 17 -8.93 10.84 -2.86
N HIS A 18 -8.29 9.71 -3.19
CA HIS A 18 -8.91 8.39 -3.19
C HIS A 18 -7.98 7.35 -2.58
N VAL A 19 -8.53 6.48 -1.75
CA VAL A 19 -7.90 5.23 -1.33
C VAL A 19 -8.64 4.09 -2.00
N VAL A 20 -7.94 3.35 -2.85
CA VAL A 20 -8.50 2.24 -3.63
C VAL A 20 -7.93 0.92 -3.11
N GLY A 21 -8.78 -0.06 -2.82
CA GLY A 21 -8.25 -1.34 -2.37
C GLY A 21 -9.26 -2.36 -1.87
N VAL A 22 -8.74 -3.36 -1.19
CA VAL A 22 -9.48 -4.45 -0.58
C VAL A 22 -9.18 -4.46 0.93
N PRO A 23 -10.19 -4.27 1.80
CA PRO A 23 -9.99 -4.25 3.25
C PRO A 23 -9.47 -5.57 3.78
N ASP A 24 -8.57 -5.50 4.75
CA ASP A 24 -8.06 -6.64 5.49
C ASP A 24 -8.03 -6.38 7.02
N ASN A 25 -7.79 -7.42 7.80
CA ASN A 25 -7.81 -7.29 9.26
C ASN A 25 -6.69 -6.41 9.82
N GLY A 26 -5.51 -6.40 9.18
CA GLY A 26 -4.35 -5.62 9.65
C GLY A 26 -4.54 -4.11 9.46
N SER A 27 -5.30 -3.72 8.44
CA SER A 27 -5.63 -2.33 8.11
C SER A 27 -7.05 -1.91 8.53
N ARG A 28 -7.75 -2.73 9.35
CA ARG A 28 -9.14 -2.49 9.74
C ARG A 28 -9.36 -1.08 10.28
N THR A 29 -8.62 -0.68 11.31
CA THR A 29 -8.80 0.63 11.95
C THR A 29 -8.52 1.77 10.98
N LEU A 30 -7.54 1.61 10.09
CA LEU A 30 -7.26 2.59 9.05
C LEU A 30 -8.44 2.73 8.08
N TYR A 31 -9.02 1.62 7.61
CA TYR A 31 -10.22 1.66 6.76
C TYR A 31 -11.42 2.27 7.47
N GLU A 32 -11.67 1.91 8.75
CA GLU A 32 -12.78 2.47 9.53
C GLU A 32 -12.68 4.00 9.66
N GLN A 33 -11.48 4.52 9.89
CA GLN A 33 -11.25 5.97 9.96
C GLN A 33 -11.33 6.65 8.59
N LEU A 34 -10.82 6.00 7.53
CA LEU A 34 -10.92 6.51 6.16
C LEU A 34 -12.37 6.60 5.68
N TRP A 35 -13.23 5.63 6.02
CA TRP A 35 -14.68 5.70 5.68
C TRP A 35 -15.41 6.85 6.36
N ALA A 36 -14.92 7.29 7.50
CA ALA A 36 -15.47 8.44 8.22
C ALA A 36 -14.82 9.78 7.79
N HIS A 37 -13.90 9.76 6.82
CA HIS A 37 -13.12 10.93 6.43
C HIS A 37 -13.82 11.74 5.35
N ASP A 38 -13.90 13.07 5.53
CA ASP A 38 -14.69 13.96 4.64
C ASP A 38 -14.02 14.28 3.30
N LYS A 39 -12.69 14.10 3.17
CA LYS A 39 -11.93 14.55 1.99
C LYS A 39 -11.33 13.41 1.17
N ILE A 40 -11.18 12.23 1.75
CA ILE A 40 -10.59 11.06 1.07
C ILE A 40 -11.70 10.09 0.78
N GLU A 41 -11.97 9.83 -0.49
CA GLU A 41 -12.94 8.84 -0.90
C GLU A 41 -12.33 7.43 -0.85
N VAL A 42 -13.04 6.48 -0.24
CA VAL A 42 -12.63 5.07 -0.22
C VAL A 42 -13.39 4.32 -1.29
N VAL A 43 -12.66 3.75 -2.25
CA VAL A 43 -13.21 2.95 -3.33
C VAL A 43 -12.81 1.49 -3.14
N LEU A 44 -13.79 0.65 -2.81
CA LEU A 44 -13.56 -0.77 -2.63
C LEU A 44 -13.62 -1.51 -3.97
N THR A 45 -12.71 -2.46 -4.13
CA THR A 45 -12.70 -3.40 -5.25
C THR A 45 -12.90 -4.83 -4.76
N SER A 46 -13.30 -5.72 -5.65
CA SER A 46 -13.46 -7.14 -5.33
C SER A 46 -12.13 -7.91 -5.41
N ARG A 47 -11.16 -7.36 -6.13
CA ARG A 47 -9.83 -7.94 -6.34
C ARG A 47 -8.77 -6.85 -6.36
N GLU A 48 -7.59 -7.17 -5.90
CA GLU A 48 -6.48 -6.21 -5.80
C GLU A 48 -5.95 -5.78 -7.18
N GLY A 49 -6.04 -6.66 -8.19
CA GLY A 49 -5.75 -6.28 -9.58
C GLY A 49 -6.67 -5.17 -10.10
N GLU A 50 -7.96 -5.18 -9.72
CA GLU A 50 -8.90 -4.10 -10.04
C GLU A 50 -8.49 -2.79 -9.37
N ALA A 51 -7.97 -2.85 -8.14
CA ALA A 51 -7.52 -1.66 -7.42
C ALA A 51 -6.39 -0.93 -8.17
N TYR A 52 -5.42 -1.66 -8.72
CA TYR A 52 -4.37 -1.04 -9.54
C TYR A 52 -4.88 -0.46 -10.85
N GLY A 53 -5.78 -1.16 -11.53
CA GLY A 53 -6.40 -0.64 -12.76
C GLY A 53 -7.20 0.63 -12.51
N LEU A 54 -8.02 0.63 -11.47
CA LEU A 54 -8.85 1.78 -11.09
C LEU A 54 -8.01 2.97 -10.61
N ALA A 55 -7.03 2.74 -9.72
CA ALA A 55 -6.14 3.79 -9.26
C ALA A 55 -5.34 4.40 -10.41
N SER A 56 -4.88 3.58 -11.36
CA SER A 56 -4.21 4.08 -12.57
C SER A 56 -5.13 4.96 -13.40
N GLY A 57 -6.39 4.56 -13.58
CA GLY A 57 -7.40 5.35 -14.29
C GLY A 57 -7.71 6.68 -13.58
N LEU A 58 -7.86 6.66 -12.25
CA LEU A 58 -8.07 7.86 -11.43
C LEU A 58 -6.90 8.84 -11.57
N TYR A 59 -5.66 8.34 -11.52
CA TYR A 59 -4.47 9.17 -11.72
C TYR A 59 -4.46 9.84 -13.11
N LEU A 60 -4.76 9.09 -14.17
CA LEU A 60 -4.86 9.64 -15.51
C LEU A 60 -6.01 10.65 -15.66
N GLY A 61 -7.05 10.51 -14.87
CA GLY A 61 -8.18 11.45 -14.78
C GLY A 61 -7.86 12.70 -13.95
N GLY A 62 -6.65 12.82 -13.40
CA GLY A 62 -6.21 13.99 -12.61
C GLY A 62 -6.50 13.91 -11.12
N ALA A 63 -6.98 12.75 -10.62
CA ALA A 63 -7.07 12.49 -9.19
C ALA A 63 -5.69 12.09 -8.61
N ASN A 64 -5.58 12.08 -7.29
CA ASN A 64 -4.38 11.63 -6.58
C ASN A 64 -4.70 10.39 -5.72
N PRO A 65 -4.71 9.20 -6.32
CA PRO A 65 -5.07 7.96 -5.64
C PRO A 65 -3.90 7.32 -4.90
N LEU A 66 -4.24 6.50 -3.91
CA LEU A 66 -3.36 5.58 -3.22
C LEU A 66 -3.98 4.18 -3.25
N VAL A 67 -3.17 3.13 -3.37
CA VAL A 67 -3.63 1.74 -3.22
C VAL A 67 -3.39 1.27 -1.79
N LEU A 68 -4.42 0.68 -1.15
CA LEU A 68 -4.33 0.08 0.19
C LEU A 68 -4.80 -1.38 0.12
N ILE A 69 -3.86 -2.31 0.26
CA ILE A 69 -4.09 -3.76 0.12
C ILE A 69 -3.21 -4.56 1.09
N GLN A 70 -3.38 -5.87 1.12
CA GLN A 70 -2.48 -6.79 1.81
C GLN A 70 -1.44 -7.39 0.84
N ASN A 71 -0.31 -7.89 1.35
CA ASN A 71 0.74 -8.52 0.52
C ASN A 71 0.25 -9.74 -0.28
N THR A 72 -0.71 -10.51 0.24
CA THR A 72 -1.35 -11.61 -0.53
C THR A 72 -2.09 -11.08 -1.75
N GLY A 73 -2.73 -9.93 -1.61
CA GLY A 73 -3.39 -9.24 -2.71
C GLY A 73 -2.41 -8.64 -3.73
N PHE A 74 -1.22 -8.25 -3.29
CA PHE A 74 -0.19 -7.82 -4.21
C PHE A 74 0.24 -8.94 -5.17
N PHE A 75 0.33 -10.20 -4.68
CA PHE A 75 0.59 -11.34 -5.56
C PHE A 75 -0.55 -11.59 -6.54
N GLU A 76 -1.81 -11.46 -6.09
CA GLU A 76 -2.99 -11.57 -6.95
C GLU A 76 -2.98 -10.50 -8.04
N ALA A 77 -2.62 -9.28 -7.69
CA ALA A 77 -2.60 -8.12 -8.58
C ALA A 77 -1.44 -8.11 -9.59
N GLY A 78 -0.50 -9.04 -9.52
CA GLY A 78 0.79 -8.98 -10.19
C GLY A 78 0.75 -8.54 -11.65
N ASP A 79 -0.10 -9.13 -12.48
CA ASP A 79 -0.18 -8.77 -13.90
C ASP A 79 -0.86 -7.41 -14.11
N ALA A 80 -1.91 -7.09 -13.36
CA ALA A 80 -2.57 -5.79 -13.43
C ALA A 80 -1.62 -4.66 -12.97
N PHE A 81 -0.88 -4.87 -11.88
CA PHE A 81 0.16 -3.94 -11.43
C PHE A 81 1.20 -3.69 -12.53
N ARG A 82 1.76 -4.77 -13.10
CA ARG A 82 2.75 -4.71 -14.18
C ARG A 82 2.20 -4.00 -15.42
N GLY A 83 1.01 -4.39 -15.87
CA GLY A 83 0.41 -3.93 -17.13
C GLY A 83 -0.11 -2.50 -17.06
N THR A 84 -0.62 -2.05 -15.90
CA THR A 84 -1.17 -0.71 -15.73
C THR A 84 -0.17 0.23 -15.04
N ALA A 85 -0.01 0.16 -13.72
CA ALA A 85 0.79 1.12 -12.98
C ALA A 85 2.26 1.16 -13.45
N TYR A 86 2.91 0.00 -13.58
CA TYR A 86 4.33 -0.06 -13.89
C TYR A 86 4.63 0.30 -15.36
N ASN A 87 4.01 -0.40 -16.32
CA ASN A 87 4.27 -0.16 -17.75
C ASN A 87 3.82 1.21 -18.24
N MET A 88 2.81 1.79 -17.61
CA MET A 88 2.34 3.14 -17.96
C MET A 88 3.14 4.26 -17.27
N GLY A 89 4.10 3.93 -16.41
CA GLY A 89 4.93 4.91 -15.73
C GLY A 89 4.15 5.77 -14.73
N ILE A 90 3.17 5.19 -14.05
CA ILE A 90 2.33 5.92 -13.08
C ILE A 90 3.02 5.96 -11.72
N PRO A 91 3.28 7.12 -11.13
CA PRO A 91 3.93 7.26 -9.82
C PRO A 91 2.96 6.92 -8.67
N LEU A 92 2.39 5.73 -8.70
CA LEU A 92 1.40 5.26 -7.75
C LEU A 92 2.07 4.76 -6.47
N VAL A 93 1.60 5.20 -5.32
CA VAL A 93 2.05 4.68 -4.03
C VAL A 93 1.07 3.64 -3.51
N SER A 94 1.60 2.52 -3.02
CA SER A 94 0.82 1.46 -2.37
C SER A 94 1.19 1.36 -0.90
N LEU A 95 0.20 1.43 0.00
CA LEU A 95 0.34 0.97 1.38
C LEU A 95 -0.04 -0.51 1.42
N ILE A 96 0.89 -1.37 1.83
CA ILE A 96 0.69 -2.82 1.76
C ILE A 96 0.83 -3.44 3.14
N GLY A 97 -0.27 -3.96 3.68
CA GLY A 97 -0.27 -4.71 4.93
C GLY A 97 0.63 -5.95 4.84
N TYR A 98 1.60 -6.08 5.74
CA TYR A 98 2.60 -7.15 5.70
C TYR A 98 2.15 -8.36 6.54
N ARG A 99 1.13 -9.05 6.06
CA ARG A 99 0.66 -10.29 6.68
C ARG A 99 1.80 -11.30 6.79
N GLY A 100 1.87 -11.96 7.93
CA GLY A 100 2.82 -13.03 8.19
C GLY A 100 4.22 -12.55 8.61
N TYR A 101 4.49 -11.25 8.68
CA TYR A 101 5.83 -10.73 9.04
C TYR A 101 6.39 -11.37 10.31
N LYS A 102 5.60 -11.45 11.38
CA LYS A 102 6.01 -12.07 12.66
C LYS A 102 6.33 -13.57 12.55
N THR A 103 5.84 -14.24 11.51
CA THR A 103 6.14 -15.68 11.30
C THR A 103 7.58 -15.90 10.80
N MET A 104 8.28 -14.85 10.43
CA MET A 104 9.70 -14.91 10.04
C MET A 104 10.65 -14.75 11.23
N GLU A 105 10.13 -14.42 12.41
CA GLU A 105 10.92 -14.30 13.64
C GLU A 105 11.45 -15.67 14.11
N PRO A 106 12.65 -15.72 14.70
CA PRO A 106 13.20 -16.96 15.22
C PRO A 106 12.27 -17.62 16.26
N GLY A 107 11.98 -18.91 16.08
CA GLY A 107 11.10 -19.67 16.97
C GLY A 107 9.62 -19.63 16.62
N ALA A 108 9.22 -18.97 15.56
CA ALA A 108 7.85 -19.03 15.08
C ALA A 108 7.46 -20.48 14.70
N PRO A 109 6.27 -20.95 15.09
CA PRO A 109 5.88 -22.36 14.89
C PRO A 109 5.64 -22.71 13.43
N ARG A 110 5.36 -21.72 12.58
CA ARG A 110 5.12 -21.87 11.15
C ARG A 110 5.51 -20.58 10.43
N VAL A 111 6.15 -20.72 9.29
CA VAL A 111 6.48 -19.60 8.39
C VAL A 111 5.35 -19.42 7.38
N ASP A 112 4.86 -18.19 7.22
CA ASP A 112 3.91 -17.84 6.16
C ASP A 112 4.67 -17.46 4.88
N THR A 113 4.43 -18.20 3.79
CA THR A 113 5.07 -17.93 2.50
C THR A 113 4.67 -16.58 1.90
N ALA A 114 3.50 -16.04 2.28
CA ALA A 114 3.12 -14.68 1.91
C ALA A 114 4.13 -13.65 2.43
N ALA A 115 4.75 -13.91 3.59
CA ALA A 115 5.80 -13.05 4.14
C ALA A 115 7.16 -13.29 3.46
N THR A 116 7.59 -14.55 3.36
CA THR A 116 8.94 -14.87 2.85
C THR A 116 9.12 -14.56 1.37
N PHE A 117 8.06 -14.58 0.57
CA PHE A 117 8.12 -14.27 -0.87
C PHE A 117 7.95 -12.78 -1.18
N PHE A 118 7.42 -12.00 -0.25
CA PHE A 118 6.98 -10.64 -0.57
C PHE A 118 8.12 -9.70 -0.93
N GLU A 119 9.08 -9.48 -0.05
CA GLU A 119 10.22 -8.61 -0.35
C GLU A 119 11.10 -9.13 -1.50
N PRO A 120 11.39 -10.46 -1.62
CA PRO A 120 12.05 -10.99 -2.81
C PRO A 120 11.32 -10.66 -4.12
N THR A 121 9.98 -10.68 -4.12
CA THR A 121 9.17 -10.30 -5.29
C THR A 121 9.32 -8.81 -5.60
N LEU A 122 9.21 -7.92 -4.61
CA LEU A 122 9.41 -6.49 -4.80
C LEU A 122 10.80 -6.18 -5.37
N LYS A 123 11.83 -6.85 -4.85
CA LYS A 123 13.22 -6.73 -5.35
C LYS A 123 13.37 -7.24 -6.78
N ALA A 124 12.81 -8.41 -7.10
CA ALA A 124 12.87 -8.99 -8.45
C ALA A 124 12.18 -8.12 -9.50
N TRP A 125 11.15 -7.38 -9.10
CA TRP A 125 10.41 -6.46 -9.97
C TRP A 125 10.97 -5.03 -9.94
N ASN A 126 12.07 -4.78 -9.21
CA ASN A 126 12.67 -3.45 -9.04
C ASN A 126 11.69 -2.40 -8.49
N ILE A 127 10.80 -2.79 -7.59
CA ILE A 127 9.86 -1.88 -6.93
C ILE A 127 10.56 -1.31 -5.70
N PRO A 128 10.80 0.02 -5.63
CA PRO A 128 11.29 0.64 -4.42
C PRO A 128 10.26 0.52 -3.30
N TYR A 129 10.70 0.11 -2.11
CA TYR A 129 9.83 0.01 -0.95
C TYR A 129 10.53 0.39 0.34
N THR A 130 9.75 0.77 1.33
CA THR A 130 10.15 0.99 2.72
C THR A 130 9.19 0.26 3.65
N ALA A 131 9.56 0.08 4.92
CA ALA A 131 8.71 -0.60 5.88
C ALA A 131 8.46 0.29 7.11
N MET A 132 7.20 0.37 7.55
CA MET A 132 6.80 1.04 8.78
C MET A 132 6.59 0.02 9.89
N HIS A 133 7.37 0.13 10.97
CA HIS A 133 7.28 -0.68 12.17
C HIS A 133 6.56 0.03 13.32
N GLY A 134 6.30 1.32 13.17
CA GLY A 134 5.61 2.15 14.16
C GLY A 134 5.45 3.58 13.72
N ASP A 135 4.94 4.41 14.63
CA ASP A 135 4.66 5.82 14.38
C ASP A 135 5.88 6.65 13.95
N ASP A 136 7.07 6.27 14.39
CA ASP A 136 8.32 6.97 14.04
C ASP A 136 8.67 6.84 12.56
N ASP A 137 8.07 5.86 11.88
CA ASP A 137 8.30 5.57 10.47
C ASP A 137 7.29 6.25 9.51
N ILE A 138 6.35 7.03 10.02
CA ILE A 138 5.30 7.70 9.20
C ILE A 138 5.91 8.53 8.05
N GLY A 139 7.07 9.14 8.27
CA GLY A 139 7.80 9.87 7.23
C GLY A 139 8.17 9.05 5.99
N GLN A 140 8.13 7.71 6.06
CA GLN A 140 8.33 6.82 4.92
C GLN A 140 7.26 7.02 3.84
N ILE A 141 6.05 7.44 4.21
CA ILE A 141 4.97 7.76 3.26
C ILE A 141 5.42 8.91 2.37
N ASP A 142 5.86 10.03 2.95
CA ASP A 142 6.35 11.19 2.19
C ASP A 142 7.51 10.80 1.25
N GLN A 143 8.43 9.95 1.74
CA GLN A 143 9.56 9.49 0.94
C GLN A 143 9.13 8.62 -0.25
N ALA A 144 8.12 7.76 -0.06
CA ALA A 144 7.58 6.92 -1.13
C ALA A 144 6.94 7.77 -2.24
N PHE A 145 6.14 8.78 -1.90
CA PHE A 145 5.56 9.71 -2.87
C PHE A 145 6.63 10.49 -3.63
N LYS A 146 7.61 11.04 -2.92
CA LYS A 146 8.74 11.73 -3.54
C LYS A 146 9.50 10.82 -4.50
N LYS A 147 9.77 9.57 -4.08
CA LYS A 147 10.48 8.60 -4.91
C LYS A 147 9.67 8.20 -6.14
N ALA A 148 8.37 7.93 -5.98
CA ALA A 148 7.49 7.60 -7.11
C ALA A 148 7.47 8.71 -8.17
N ALA A 149 7.35 9.97 -7.73
CA ALA A 149 7.38 11.13 -8.62
C ALA A 149 8.74 11.29 -9.34
N GLU A 150 9.85 11.09 -8.62
CA GLU A 150 11.22 11.18 -9.16
C GLU A 150 11.47 10.18 -10.29
N ILE A 151 11.01 8.93 -10.11
CA ILE A 151 11.31 7.86 -11.09
C ILE A 151 10.16 7.62 -12.08
N SER A 152 9.00 8.26 -11.90
CA SER A 152 7.76 8.00 -12.65
C SER A 152 7.39 6.51 -12.67
N LEU A 153 7.48 5.85 -11.52
CA LEU A 153 7.15 4.43 -11.34
C LEU A 153 6.48 4.20 -9.97
N PRO A 154 5.73 3.10 -9.82
CA PRO A 154 5.12 2.76 -8.54
C PRO A 154 6.15 2.50 -7.44
N THR A 155 5.77 2.83 -6.20
CA THR A 155 6.51 2.51 -4.97
C THR A 155 5.60 1.88 -3.93
N ALA A 156 6.17 1.27 -2.89
CA ALA A 156 5.41 0.66 -1.83
C ALA A 156 5.91 1.08 -0.43
N VAL A 157 4.97 1.18 0.51
CA VAL A 157 5.25 1.27 1.95
C VAL A 157 4.59 0.09 2.64
N LEU A 158 5.40 -0.74 3.29
CA LEU A 158 4.94 -1.96 3.95
C LEU A 158 4.48 -1.62 5.37
N ILE A 159 3.25 -1.97 5.71
CA ILE A 159 2.68 -1.79 7.04
C ILE A 159 2.90 -3.09 7.83
N VAL A 160 3.91 -3.10 8.72
CA VAL A 160 4.29 -4.29 9.48
C VAL A 160 3.35 -4.59 10.64
N PRO A 161 3.04 -3.66 11.57
CA PRO A 161 2.06 -3.90 12.62
C PRO A 161 0.64 -3.67 12.13
N GLU A 162 -0.33 -4.25 12.84
CA GLU A 162 -1.73 -3.86 12.68
C GLU A 162 -1.92 -2.38 13.04
N THR A 163 -2.81 -1.70 12.33
CA THR A 163 -3.15 -0.31 12.61
C THR A 163 -4.11 -0.21 13.80
N THR A 164 -3.94 0.80 14.63
CA THR A 164 -4.73 1.04 15.86
C THR A 164 -5.33 2.43 15.91
#